data_77a4894a66a6604d1199c0d1c7df7c2f
#
_entry.id   77a4894a66a6604d1199c0d1c7df7c2f
#
_cell.length_a   1.000
_cell.length_b   1.000
_cell.length_c   1.000
_cell.angle_alpha   90.00
_cell.angle_beta   90.00
_cell.angle_gamma   90.00
#
_symmetry.space_group_name_H-M   'P 1'
#
loop_
_entity.id
_entity.type
_entity.pdbx_description
1 polymer ?
#
loop_
_entity_poly.entity_id
_entity_poly.type
_entity_poly.pdbx_seq_one_letter_code
_entity_poly.pdbx_strand_id
1 'polypeptide(L)'
;MPYQFRYFINKHIVFQSNLICEQCKALTKNGARCKRTVCIGLPYCFSHLASLKHLKIKPSTIANAGKGLFAIDTSKRPNAVIFNQNAVICDYNGEIIDRNELIHRYNYHTAPYGIRINRNRFEDGALMRGVAGLANHKSFENCNAVFRPFKNNGKFFMRLVAVKPIRNGDEIFADYGDDYMFNDGSSYKTTYVISNK
;
A
#
# COMPACT_ATOMS: atom_id res chain seq x y z
N MET A 1 22.71 2.92 -6.11
CA MET A 1 22.60 3.02 -4.64
C MET A 1 21.42 2.16 -4.20
N PRO A 2 21.51 1.41 -3.13
CA PRO A 2 20.34 0.67 -2.63
C PRO A 2 19.23 1.66 -2.24
N TYR A 3 18.01 1.35 -2.58
CA TYR A 3 16.85 2.12 -2.13
C TYR A 3 16.69 1.94 -0.64
N GLN A 4 16.57 3.06 0.11
CA GLN A 4 16.45 3.05 1.55
C GLN A 4 15.06 3.54 1.98
N PHE A 5 14.49 2.86 2.95
CA PHE A 5 13.40 3.39 3.75
C PHE A 5 14.00 4.10 4.97
N ARG A 6 13.53 5.31 5.26
CA ARG A 6 13.89 6.07 6.45
C ARG A 6 12.62 6.61 7.07
N TYR A 7 12.48 6.38 8.36
CA TYR A 7 11.40 6.92 9.16
C TYR A 7 11.94 8.01 10.08
N PHE A 8 11.31 9.18 10.07
CA PHE A 8 11.74 10.35 10.81
C PHE A 8 10.69 10.77 11.82
N ILE A 9 11.13 11.15 13.02
CA ILE A 9 10.34 11.91 13.99
C ILE A 9 11.12 13.17 14.32
N ASN A 10 10.50 14.34 14.21
CA ASN A 10 11.14 15.65 14.48
C ASN A 10 12.51 15.79 13.80
N LYS A 11 12.62 15.38 12.53
CA LYS A 11 13.86 15.35 11.71
C LYS A 11 14.93 14.33 12.17
N HIS A 12 14.71 13.57 13.22
CA HIS A 12 15.60 12.48 13.64
C HIS A 12 15.21 11.17 12.99
N ILE A 13 16.20 10.41 12.49
CA ILE A 13 15.98 9.06 11.96
C ILE A 13 15.71 8.14 13.14
N VAL A 14 14.51 7.54 13.17
CA VAL A 14 14.13 6.54 14.19
C VAL A 14 14.38 5.13 13.68
N PHE A 15 14.10 4.90 12.40
CA PHE A 15 14.29 3.62 11.76
C PHE A 15 14.74 3.81 10.31
N GLN A 16 15.74 3.05 9.89
CA GLN A 16 16.15 2.98 8.48
C GLN A 16 16.54 1.56 8.09
N SER A 17 16.25 1.19 6.86
CA SER A 17 16.69 -0.07 6.27
C SER A 17 16.69 0.00 4.75
N ASN A 18 17.30 -0.99 4.11
CA ASN A 18 17.30 -1.13 2.66
C ASN A 18 15.98 -1.74 2.20
N LEU A 19 15.38 -1.18 1.15
CA LEU A 19 14.21 -1.78 0.51
C LEU A 19 14.61 -3.07 -0.20
N ILE A 20 13.77 -4.10 -0.07
CA ILE A 20 13.92 -5.36 -0.80
C ILE A 20 13.50 -5.11 -2.25
N CYS A 21 14.39 -5.39 -3.18
CA CYS A 21 14.17 -5.20 -4.61
C CYS A 21 14.39 -6.50 -5.37
N GLU A 22 13.54 -6.79 -6.34
CA GLU A 22 13.60 -8.00 -7.16
C GLU A 22 13.54 -7.64 -8.66
N GLN A 23 13.91 -8.59 -9.51
CA GLN A 23 13.67 -8.46 -10.96
C GLN A 23 12.20 -8.73 -11.29
N CYS A 24 11.60 -7.87 -12.13
CA CYS A 24 10.23 -8.02 -12.62
C CYS A 24 9.97 -9.45 -13.16
N LYS A 25 8.85 -10.06 -12.73
CA LYS A 25 8.49 -11.45 -13.11
C LYS A 25 7.72 -11.54 -14.42
N ALA A 26 7.33 -10.41 -15.03
CA ALA A 26 6.62 -10.43 -16.31
C ALA A 26 7.53 -10.83 -17.46
N LEU A 27 6.93 -11.44 -18.48
CA LEU A 27 7.58 -11.70 -19.76
C LEU A 27 7.43 -10.49 -20.70
N THR A 28 8.43 -10.25 -21.51
CA THR A 28 8.38 -9.31 -22.63
C THR A 28 7.62 -9.93 -23.82
N LYS A 29 7.32 -9.13 -24.84
CA LYS A 29 6.69 -9.63 -26.07
C LYS A 29 7.45 -10.78 -26.75
N ASN A 30 8.76 -10.86 -26.54
CA ASN A 30 9.63 -11.90 -27.11
C ASN A 30 9.79 -13.11 -26.19
N GLY A 31 8.95 -13.26 -25.15
CA GLY A 31 8.99 -14.39 -24.21
C GLY A 31 10.13 -14.32 -23.17
N ALA A 32 11.04 -13.36 -23.25
CA ALA A 32 12.12 -13.22 -22.26
C ALA A 32 11.61 -12.54 -20.99
N ARG A 33 12.21 -12.84 -19.83
CA ARG A 33 11.90 -12.18 -18.58
C ARG A 33 12.26 -10.69 -18.64
N CYS A 34 11.37 -9.82 -18.16
CA CYS A 34 11.62 -8.39 -18.08
C CYS A 34 12.83 -8.07 -17.17
N LYS A 35 13.80 -7.31 -17.70
CA LYS A 35 15.06 -6.98 -16.99
C LYS A 35 14.94 -5.87 -15.95
N ARG A 36 13.77 -5.22 -15.79
CA ARG A 36 13.60 -4.10 -14.85
C ARG A 36 13.56 -4.59 -13.42
N THR A 37 14.21 -3.85 -12.51
CA THR A 37 14.12 -4.05 -11.06
C THR A 37 12.89 -3.36 -10.49
N VAL A 38 12.28 -3.96 -9.49
CA VAL A 38 11.15 -3.44 -8.72
C VAL A 38 11.45 -3.53 -7.24
N CYS A 39 11.19 -2.46 -6.51
CA CYS A 39 11.35 -2.37 -5.06
C CYS A 39 10.01 -2.08 -4.37
N ILE A 40 8.95 -2.60 -4.92
CA ILE A 40 7.60 -2.58 -4.40
C ILE A 40 7.15 -4.04 -4.34
N GLY A 41 6.52 -4.48 -3.28
CA GLY A 41 6.16 -5.89 -3.04
C GLY A 41 5.28 -6.57 -4.10
N LEU A 42 5.07 -5.95 -5.26
CA LEU A 42 4.51 -6.59 -6.45
C LEU A 42 5.61 -7.11 -7.36
N PRO A 43 5.39 -8.27 -7.98
CA PRO A 43 6.38 -8.87 -8.86
C PRO A 43 6.55 -8.15 -10.22
N TYR A 44 5.92 -7.00 -10.44
CA TYR A 44 5.85 -6.33 -11.74
C TYR A 44 6.39 -4.90 -11.71
N CYS A 45 7.17 -4.51 -12.72
CA CYS A 45 7.56 -3.12 -12.93
C CYS A 45 6.35 -2.25 -13.34
N PHE A 46 6.49 -0.93 -13.29
CA PHE A 46 5.39 0.02 -13.55
C PHE A 46 4.63 -0.23 -14.86
N SER A 47 5.32 -0.60 -15.95
CA SER A 47 4.66 -0.89 -17.22
C SER A 47 3.83 -2.18 -17.15
N HIS A 48 4.40 -3.24 -16.57
CA HIS A 48 3.71 -4.51 -16.42
C HIS A 48 2.66 -4.49 -15.29
N LEU A 49 2.82 -3.62 -14.31
CA LEU A 49 1.79 -3.35 -13.31
C LEU A 49 0.52 -2.81 -14.00
N ALA A 50 0.67 -1.84 -14.91
CA ALA A 50 -0.46 -1.28 -15.65
C ALA A 50 -1.11 -2.31 -16.59
N SER A 51 -0.32 -3.07 -17.38
CA SER A 51 -0.86 -4.00 -18.35
C SER A 51 -1.42 -5.30 -17.77
N LEU A 52 -0.91 -5.78 -16.61
CA LEU A 52 -1.29 -7.06 -16.03
C LEU A 52 -2.19 -6.92 -14.79
N LYS A 53 -2.18 -5.77 -14.13
CA LYS A 53 -2.93 -5.52 -12.89
C LYS A 53 -3.86 -4.32 -12.97
N HIS A 54 -3.86 -3.60 -14.10
CA HIS A 54 -4.67 -2.39 -14.30
C HIS A 54 -4.40 -1.30 -13.23
N LEU A 55 -3.17 -1.26 -12.72
CA LEU A 55 -2.75 -0.33 -11.67
C LEU A 55 -1.60 0.54 -12.16
N LYS A 56 -1.65 1.84 -11.87
CA LYS A 56 -0.60 2.80 -12.21
C LYS A 56 -0.30 3.72 -11.03
N ILE A 57 0.99 4.01 -10.84
CA ILE A 57 1.46 4.97 -9.83
C ILE A 57 1.67 6.31 -10.54
N LYS A 58 1.00 7.35 -10.04
CA LYS A 58 1.05 8.73 -10.56
C LYS A 58 1.15 9.72 -9.40
N PRO A 59 1.42 11.02 -9.63
CA PRO A 59 1.17 12.05 -8.62
C PRO A 59 -0.29 11.95 -8.13
N SER A 60 -0.49 12.04 -6.81
CA SER A 60 -1.81 12.03 -6.19
C SER A 60 -2.63 13.25 -6.61
N THR A 61 -3.94 13.12 -6.63
CA THR A 61 -4.89 14.24 -6.75
C THR A 61 -5.05 15.02 -5.43
N ILE A 62 -4.56 14.45 -4.31
CA ILE A 62 -4.48 15.16 -3.03
C ILE A 62 -3.19 15.98 -3.02
N ALA A 63 -3.32 17.29 -2.79
CA ALA A 63 -2.18 18.20 -2.69
C ALA A 63 -1.18 17.70 -1.63
N ASN A 64 0.11 17.73 -1.95
CA ASN A 64 1.21 17.31 -1.06
C ASN A 64 1.24 15.84 -0.63
N ALA A 65 0.31 14.98 -1.09
CA ALA A 65 0.31 13.56 -0.76
C ALA A 65 1.33 12.73 -1.57
N GLY A 66 2.11 13.36 -2.44
CA GLY A 66 3.13 12.69 -3.23
C GLY A 66 2.57 11.80 -4.34
N LYS A 67 2.77 10.49 -4.26
CA LYS A 67 2.26 9.51 -5.22
C LYS A 67 0.96 8.88 -4.74
N GLY A 68 0.11 8.51 -5.70
CA GLY A 68 -1.12 7.78 -5.48
C GLY A 68 -1.23 6.56 -6.39
N LEU A 69 -2.14 5.67 -6.07
CA LEU A 69 -2.47 4.46 -6.84
C LEU A 69 -3.70 4.73 -7.69
N PHE A 70 -3.64 4.39 -8.97
CA PHE A 70 -4.71 4.66 -9.94
C PHE A 70 -5.14 3.38 -10.66
N ALA A 71 -6.44 3.26 -10.92
CA ALA A 71 -6.99 2.24 -11.81
C ALA A 71 -6.79 2.69 -13.26
N ILE A 72 -6.07 1.90 -14.07
CA ILE A 72 -5.77 2.24 -15.46
C ILE A 72 -5.81 0.99 -16.34
N ASP A 73 -6.62 1.04 -17.38
CA ASP A 73 -6.58 0.10 -18.50
C ASP A 73 -6.60 0.88 -19.82
N THR A 74 -5.47 0.87 -20.53
CA THR A 74 -5.33 1.61 -21.78
C THR A 74 -6.12 1.02 -22.95
N SER A 75 -6.62 -0.21 -22.82
CA SER A 75 -7.50 -0.85 -23.81
C SER A 75 -8.97 -0.46 -23.65
N LYS A 76 -9.32 0.13 -22.50
CA LYS A 76 -10.70 0.54 -22.20
C LYS A 76 -10.88 2.05 -22.37
N ARG A 77 -12.12 2.42 -22.74
CA ARG A 77 -12.51 3.84 -22.82
C ARG A 77 -12.41 4.52 -21.44
N PRO A 78 -12.25 5.84 -21.39
CA PRO A 78 -12.38 6.61 -20.15
C PRO A 78 -13.69 6.26 -19.42
N ASN A 79 -13.65 6.29 -18.10
CA ASN A 79 -14.79 5.98 -17.22
C ASN A 79 -15.35 4.55 -17.27
N ALA A 80 -14.75 3.63 -18.04
CA ALA A 80 -15.11 2.21 -17.96
C ALA A 80 -14.77 1.67 -16.56
N VAL A 81 -15.61 0.80 -15.99
CA VAL A 81 -15.34 0.17 -14.70
C VAL A 81 -14.14 -0.79 -14.84
N ILE A 82 -13.14 -0.60 -14.02
CA ILE A 82 -11.93 -1.44 -13.93
C ILE A 82 -12.08 -2.44 -12.79
N PHE A 83 -12.49 -1.98 -11.61
CA PHE A 83 -12.77 -2.84 -10.46
C PHE A 83 -14.23 -2.66 -10.04
N ASN A 84 -14.99 -3.76 -10.05
CA ASN A 84 -16.33 -3.78 -9.51
C ASN A 84 -16.30 -3.69 -7.98
N GLN A 85 -17.41 -3.31 -7.37
CA GLN A 85 -17.57 -3.39 -5.92
C GLN A 85 -17.24 -4.81 -5.42
N ASN A 86 -16.54 -4.92 -4.31
CA ASN A 86 -16.00 -6.14 -3.69
C ASN A 86 -14.87 -6.84 -4.50
N ALA A 87 -14.44 -6.29 -5.61
CA ALA A 87 -13.26 -6.82 -6.32
C ALA A 87 -11.99 -6.62 -5.48
N VAL A 88 -11.14 -7.64 -5.46
CA VAL A 88 -9.77 -7.53 -4.93
C VAL A 88 -8.93 -6.72 -5.91
N ILE A 89 -8.36 -5.62 -5.44
CA ILE A 89 -7.49 -4.75 -6.23
C ILE A 89 -6.06 -5.29 -6.23
N CYS A 90 -5.48 -5.47 -5.04
CA CYS A 90 -4.17 -6.09 -4.86
C CYS A 90 -3.95 -6.46 -3.38
N ASP A 91 -2.98 -7.33 -3.14
CA ASP A 91 -2.53 -7.67 -1.80
C ASP A 91 -1.57 -6.59 -1.28
N TYR A 92 -1.48 -6.41 0.05
CA TYR A 92 -0.63 -5.40 0.69
C TYR A 92 0.85 -5.74 0.54
N ASN A 93 1.19 -7.03 0.66
CA ASN A 93 2.54 -7.57 0.47
C ASN A 93 3.62 -6.93 1.37
N GLY A 94 3.28 -6.67 2.61
CA GLY A 94 4.22 -6.27 3.65
C GLY A 94 4.86 -7.47 4.36
N GLU A 95 5.76 -7.18 5.28
CA GLU A 95 6.29 -8.17 6.22
C GLU A 95 5.30 -8.42 7.35
N ILE A 96 5.15 -9.67 7.75
CA ILE A 96 4.37 -10.03 8.94
C ILE A 96 5.28 -9.90 10.15
N ILE A 97 5.02 -8.90 10.99
CA ILE A 97 5.78 -8.61 12.21
C ILE A 97 4.88 -8.71 13.44
N ASP A 98 5.48 -8.95 14.59
CA ASP A 98 4.78 -8.91 15.86
C ASP A 98 4.77 -7.49 16.47
N ARG A 99 4.12 -7.36 17.64
CA ARG A 99 4.01 -6.10 18.34
C ARG A 99 5.35 -5.57 18.83
N ASN A 100 6.25 -6.45 19.28
CA ASN A 100 7.55 -6.04 19.80
C ASN A 100 8.41 -5.45 18.68
N GLU A 101 8.43 -6.09 17.52
CA GLU A 101 9.13 -5.57 16.34
C GLU A 101 8.50 -4.25 15.85
N LEU A 102 7.15 -4.11 15.88
CA LEU A 102 6.51 -2.85 15.55
C LEU A 102 6.94 -1.72 16.49
N ILE A 103 6.97 -1.98 17.80
CA ILE A 103 7.44 -1.00 18.81
C ILE A 103 8.92 -0.71 18.62
N HIS A 104 9.74 -1.71 18.36
CA HIS A 104 11.16 -1.53 18.09
C HIS A 104 11.42 -0.61 16.87
N ARG A 105 10.64 -0.78 15.79
CA ARG A 105 10.76 0.06 14.58
C ARG A 105 10.25 1.49 14.79
N TYR A 106 9.13 1.66 15.48
CA TYR A 106 8.37 2.92 15.48
C TYR A 106 8.22 3.58 16.85
N ASN A 107 8.75 2.97 17.92
CA ASN A 107 8.77 3.51 19.28
C ASN A 107 7.42 4.13 19.72
N TYR A 108 6.34 3.36 19.59
CA TYR A 108 4.95 3.77 19.89
C TYR A 108 4.38 4.90 19.00
N HIS A 109 5.11 5.33 17.97
CA HIS A 109 4.57 6.25 16.97
C HIS A 109 3.81 5.50 15.89
N THR A 110 3.00 6.22 15.12
CA THR A 110 2.28 5.65 13.98
C THR A 110 3.24 5.04 12.98
N ALA A 111 3.06 3.76 12.69
CA ALA A 111 3.79 3.07 11.62
C ALA A 111 3.21 3.51 10.26
N PRO A 112 3.95 4.24 9.42
CA PRO A 112 3.39 4.86 8.20
C PRO A 112 2.92 3.84 7.17
N TYR A 113 3.40 2.59 7.27
CA TYR A 113 3.03 1.48 6.39
C TYR A 113 2.64 0.22 7.17
N GLY A 114 2.31 0.36 8.47
CA GLY A 114 1.91 -0.75 9.31
C GLY A 114 0.38 -0.92 9.33
N ILE A 115 -0.13 -2.10 9.00
CA ILE A 115 -1.55 -2.44 9.09
C ILE A 115 -1.74 -3.54 10.13
N ARG A 116 -2.66 -3.34 11.06
CA ARG A 116 -2.97 -4.35 12.08
C ARG A 116 -3.83 -5.48 11.51
N ILE A 117 -3.32 -6.70 11.56
CA ILE A 117 -4.06 -7.92 11.21
C ILE A 117 -4.92 -8.38 12.41
N ASN A 118 -4.31 -8.41 13.59
CA ASN A 118 -4.97 -8.74 14.85
C ASN A 118 -4.22 -8.08 16.03
N ARG A 119 -4.58 -8.44 17.26
CA ARG A 119 -4.00 -7.82 18.48
C ARG A 119 -2.46 -7.86 18.52
N ASN A 120 -1.81 -8.92 18.02
CA ASN A 120 -0.38 -9.15 18.15
C ASN A 120 0.37 -9.23 16.81
N ARG A 121 -0.32 -9.11 15.68
CA ARG A 121 0.29 -9.22 14.35
C ARG A 121 -0.05 -8.05 13.47
N PHE A 122 0.95 -7.58 12.74
CA PHE A 122 0.89 -6.46 11.82
C PHE A 122 1.51 -6.86 10.48
N GLU A 123 1.06 -6.26 9.41
CA GLU A 123 1.70 -6.34 8.10
C GLU A 123 2.34 -4.98 7.83
N ASP A 124 3.66 -4.93 7.75
CA ASP A 124 4.45 -3.70 7.62
C ASP A 124 5.11 -3.61 6.24
N GLY A 125 4.76 -2.56 5.51
CA GLY A 125 5.28 -2.26 4.18
C GLY A 125 6.56 -1.43 4.16
N ALA A 126 7.27 -1.26 5.27
CA ALA A 126 8.45 -0.41 5.33
C ALA A 126 9.61 -0.93 4.47
N LEU A 127 9.91 -2.22 4.54
CA LEU A 127 11.04 -2.87 3.86
C LEU A 127 10.62 -3.58 2.57
N MET A 128 9.46 -4.24 2.59
CA MET A 128 8.85 -4.90 1.45
C MET A 128 7.49 -4.25 1.21
N ARG A 129 7.43 -3.36 0.23
CA ARG A 129 6.25 -2.50 0.04
C ARG A 129 5.47 -2.90 -1.19
N GLY A 130 4.24 -3.37 -0.98
CA GLY A 130 3.27 -3.54 -2.04
C GLY A 130 2.69 -2.23 -2.55
N VAL A 131 2.12 -2.24 -3.74
CA VAL A 131 1.49 -1.03 -4.31
C VAL A 131 0.24 -0.61 -3.56
N ALA A 132 -0.41 -1.49 -2.81
CA ALA A 132 -1.54 -1.14 -1.96
C ALA A 132 -1.19 -0.06 -0.92
N GLY A 133 0.07 -0.02 -0.44
CA GLY A 133 0.57 1.04 0.43
C GLY A 133 0.71 2.41 -0.23
N LEU A 134 0.39 2.54 -1.52
CA LEU A 134 0.34 3.81 -2.26
C LEU A 134 -1.10 4.32 -2.49
N ALA A 135 -2.11 3.60 -2.04
CA ALA A 135 -3.47 4.10 -1.97
C ALA A 135 -3.56 5.13 -0.83
N ASN A 136 -3.75 6.40 -1.18
CA ASN A 136 -3.83 7.49 -0.19
C ASN A 136 -5.11 7.41 0.64
N HIS A 137 -5.09 8.07 1.80
CA HIS A 137 -6.24 8.10 2.70
C HIS A 137 -7.36 9.01 2.20
N LYS A 138 -8.58 8.53 2.34
CA LYS A 138 -9.81 9.32 2.50
C LYS A 138 -10.70 8.69 3.56
N SER A 139 -11.53 9.50 4.21
CA SER A 139 -12.51 9.01 5.17
C SER A 139 -13.40 7.91 4.56
N PHE A 140 -13.95 7.05 5.38
CA PHE A 140 -14.78 5.91 4.96
C PHE A 140 -15.88 6.29 3.95
N GLU A 141 -16.52 7.45 4.12
CA GLU A 141 -17.56 7.95 3.21
C GLU A 141 -17.01 8.32 1.83
N ASN A 142 -15.76 8.78 1.76
CA ASN A 142 -15.10 9.32 0.56
C ASN A 142 -14.11 8.36 -0.10
N CYS A 143 -13.72 7.28 0.58
CA CYS A 143 -12.85 6.26 0.00
C CYS A 143 -13.59 5.42 -1.06
N ASN A 144 -12.85 4.72 -1.91
CA ASN A 144 -13.37 3.76 -2.87
C ASN A 144 -12.79 2.36 -2.66
N ALA A 145 -11.91 2.20 -1.67
CA ALA A 145 -11.34 0.93 -1.28
C ALA A 145 -11.13 0.86 0.24
N VAL A 146 -10.98 -0.36 0.77
CA VAL A 146 -10.66 -0.63 2.18
C VAL A 146 -9.67 -1.77 2.27
N PHE A 147 -8.89 -1.80 3.35
CA PHE A 147 -8.05 -2.94 3.66
C PHE A 147 -8.86 -4.01 4.38
N ARG A 148 -8.81 -5.25 3.87
CA ARG A 148 -9.49 -6.40 4.47
C ARG A 148 -8.51 -7.54 4.71
N PRO A 149 -8.60 -8.24 5.87
CA PRO A 149 -7.81 -9.44 6.10
C PRO A 149 -8.28 -10.58 5.20
N PHE A 150 -7.33 -11.39 4.74
CA PHE A 150 -7.61 -12.66 4.09
C PHE A 150 -6.66 -13.74 4.60
N LYS A 151 -7.07 -14.99 4.46
CA LYS A 151 -6.28 -16.15 4.91
C LYS A 151 -5.70 -16.87 3.70
N ASN A 152 -4.39 -17.10 3.73
CA ASN A 152 -3.69 -17.90 2.72
C ASN A 152 -2.72 -18.85 3.43
N ASN A 153 -2.81 -20.16 3.13
CA ASN A 153 -1.99 -21.21 3.76
C ASN A 153 -1.92 -21.10 5.29
N GLY A 154 -3.07 -20.87 5.94
CA GLY A 154 -3.18 -20.74 7.39
C GLY A 154 -2.72 -19.40 7.98
N LYS A 155 -2.10 -18.50 7.20
CA LYS A 155 -1.63 -17.18 7.62
C LYS A 155 -2.59 -16.08 7.16
N PHE A 156 -2.74 -15.04 7.98
CA PHE A 156 -3.51 -13.85 7.63
C PHE A 156 -2.62 -12.79 7.02
N PHE A 157 -3.14 -12.14 5.99
CA PHE A 157 -2.56 -11.01 5.26
C PHE A 157 -3.62 -9.97 4.99
N MET A 158 -3.21 -8.78 4.58
CA MET A 158 -4.12 -7.70 4.20
C MET A 158 -4.19 -7.54 2.67
N ARG A 159 -5.36 -7.18 2.17
CA ARG A 159 -5.57 -6.84 0.76
C ARG A 159 -6.45 -5.62 0.62
N LEU A 160 -6.25 -4.89 -0.45
CA LEU A 160 -7.06 -3.75 -0.85
C LEU A 160 -8.26 -4.25 -1.66
N VAL A 161 -9.47 -3.88 -1.25
CA VAL A 161 -10.74 -4.31 -1.84
C VAL A 161 -11.57 -3.09 -2.18
N ALA A 162 -12.14 -3.05 -3.37
CA ALA A 162 -13.04 -1.97 -3.79
C ALA A 162 -14.35 -2.01 -2.98
N VAL A 163 -14.80 -0.87 -2.44
CA VAL A 163 -16.10 -0.74 -1.76
C VAL A 163 -17.18 -0.15 -2.64
N LYS A 164 -16.81 0.41 -3.78
CA LYS A 164 -17.67 0.89 -4.86
C LYS A 164 -16.97 0.68 -6.21
N PRO A 165 -17.66 0.75 -7.35
CA PRO A 165 -17.03 0.63 -8.66
C PRO A 165 -15.92 1.67 -8.85
N ILE A 166 -14.72 1.24 -9.24
CA ILE A 166 -13.57 2.10 -9.54
C ILE A 166 -13.39 2.13 -11.06
N ARG A 167 -13.35 3.34 -11.63
CA ARG A 167 -13.32 3.57 -13.06
C ARG A 167 -11.94 3.82 -13.59
N ASN A 168 -11.79 3.68 -14.89
CA ASN A 168 -10.54 3.97 -15.60
C ASN A 168 -10.14 5.44 -15.44
N GLY A 169 -8.99 5.66 -14.82
CA GLY A 169 -8.48 6.99 -14.48
C GLY A 169 -8.65 7.39 -13.01
N ASP A 170 -9.50 6.70 -12.24
CA ASP A 170 -9.73 7.02 -10.83
C ASP A 170 -8.50 6.76 -9.98
N GLU A 171 -8.22 7.66 -9.05
CA GLU A 171 -7.32 7.39 -7.94
C GLU A 171 -8.02 6.48 -6.92
N ILE A 172 -7.27 5.51 -6.43
CA ILE A 172 -7.73 4.56 -5.42
C ILE A 172 -7.39 5.15 -4.06
N PHE A 173 -8.43 5.40 -3.27
CA PHE A 173 -8.33 5.91 -1.91
C PHE A 173 -8.78 4.86 -0.92
N ALA A 174 -7.98 4.64 0.11
CA ALA A 174 -8.30 3.71 1.19
C ALA A 174 -8.60 4.47 2.48
N ASP A 175 -9.53 3.94 3.27
CA ASP A 175 -9.65 4.35 4.66
C ASP A 175 -8.54 3.69 5.47
N TYR A 176 -7.70 4.50 6.12
CA TYR A 176 -6.62 4.02 6.98
C TYR A 176 -7.09 3.64 8.39
N GLY A 177 -8.39 3.85 8.64
CA GLY A 177 -8.98 3.61 9.93
C GLY A 177 -8.75 4.77 10.89
N ASP A 178 -9.49 4.78 12.04
CA ASP A 178 -9.57 5.87 13.01
C ASP A 178 -8.27 6.14 13.77
N ASP A 179 -7.29 5.33 13.66
CA ASP A 179 -6.08 5.33 14.47
C ASP A 179 -4.82 5.82 13.72
N TYR A 180 -4.96 6.27 12.49
CA TYR A 180 -3.82 6.76 11.70
C TYR A 180 -3.56 8.24 11.98
N MET A 181 -2.36 8.56 12.47
CA MET A 181 -1.93 9.95 12.65
C MET A 181 -0.96 10.36 11.56
N PHE A 182 -1.26 11.43 10.85
CA PHE A 182 -0.34 12.01 9.87
C PHE A 182 0.81 12.76 10.58
N ASN A 183 2.02 12.67 10.05
CA ASN A 183 3.23 13.25 10.63
C ASN A 183 3.27 14.79 10.64
N ASP A 184 2.29 15.45 10.02
CA ASP A 184 2.16 16.92 9.96
C ASP A 184 1.37 17.53 11.12
N GLY A 185 0.96 16.71 12.11
CA GLY A 185 0.13 17.15 13.23
C GLY A 185 -1.35 17.33 12.88
N SER A 186 -1.76 17.12 11.63
CA SER A 186 -3.17 17.07 11.26
C SER A 186 -3.74 15.74 11.72
N SER A 187 -4.46 15.76 12.82
CA SER A 187 -5.25 14.63 13.28
C SER A 187 -6.53 14.55 12.46
N TYR A 188 -6.60 13.68 11.47
CA TYR A 188 -7.86 12.98 11.30
C TYR A 188 -7.96 12.05 12.51
N LYS A 189 -9.00 12.23 13.31
CA LYS A 189 -9.28 11.38 14.48
C LYS A 189 -9.44 9.95 13.99
N THR A 190 -8.34 9.24 14.03
CA THR A 190 -8.39 7.83 13.80
C THR A 190 -7.10 7.24 14.29
N THR A 191 -7.15 6.79 15.48
CA THR A 191 -6.02 6.36 16.27
C THR A 191 -5.89 4.84 16.16
N TYR A 192 -4.79 4.30 15.61
CA TYR A 192 -4.32 2.99 16.06
C TYR A 192 -3.70 3.16 17.45
N VAL A 193 -4.51 3.46 18.43
CA VAL A 193 -4.10 3.32 19.81
C VAL A 193 -3.76 1.84 19.99
N ILE A 194 -2.50 1.58 20.24
CA ILE A 194 -2.12 0.39 20.98
C ILE A 194 -2.74 0.62 22.37
N SER A 195 -4.06 0.41 22.50
CA SER A 195 -4.71 0.50 23.78
C SER A 195 -4.11 -0.60 24.66
N ASN A 196 -3.39 -0.19 25.68
CA ASN A 196 -3.11 -1.03 26.82
C ASN A 196 -4.45 -1.34 27.48
N LYS A 197 -5.05 -2.48 27.14
CA LYS A 197 -6.03 -3.21 27.96
C LYS A 197 -5.77 -4.69 27.82
#